data_ad42478016f876755da1fe43c21d9d83
#
_entry.id   ad42478016f876755da1fe43c21d9d83
#
_cell.length_a   1.000
_cell.length_b   1.000
_cell.length_c   1.000
_cell.angle_alpha   90.00
_cell.angle_beta   90.00
_cell.angle_gamma   90.00
#
_symmetry.space_group_name_H-M   'P 1'
#
loop_
_entity.id
_entity.type
_entity.pdbx_description
1 polymer ?
#
loop_
_entity_poly.entity_id
_entity_poly.type
_entity_poly.pdbx_seq_one_letter_code
_entity_poly.pdbx_strand_id
1 'polypeptide(L)'
;MISKAFGQKKLPLHPSERMHALIQRVCQNSPTGKSILEKSLNEKRTQFVFADDILPLGVYIPSLNTVSLNARYSDEDLCSTLVHEARHSLQGHIEGGNLKSRLLINRTQEADAKAFQCAAAFEMRKAYPKVWESFKRSSQKIASAYEKEAEKGRKAALGEAFKAWFDDRDYVDRYDSDA
;
A
#
# COMPACT_ATOMS: atom_id res chain seq x y z
N MET A 1 13.22 2.96 -49.55
CA MET A 1 14.05 2.82 -48.30
C MET A 1 13.09 2.98 -47.11
N ILE A 2 12.81 1.84 -46.44
CA ILE A 2 11.90 1.82 -45.28
C ILE A 2 12.80 1.79 -44.05
N SER A 3 12.89 2.94 -43.33
CA SER A 3 13.57 3.02 -42.05
C SER A 3 12.67 2.37 -40.99
N LYS A 4 13.01 1.16 -40.57
CA LYS A 4 12.42 0.53 -39.39
C LYS A 4 12.93 1.27 -38.15
N ALA A 5 12.07 2.08 -37.52
CA ALA A 5 12.30 2.60 -36.20
C ALA A 5 12.32 1.40 -35.22
N PHE A 6 13.50 0.97 -34.82
CA PHE A 6 13.68 0.07 -33.70
C PHE A 6 13.29 0.83 -32.43
N GLY A 7 12.09 0.52 -31.89
CA GLY A 7 11.71 1.00 -30.57
C GLY A 7 12.76 0.50 -29.56
N GLN A 8 13.52 1.42 -29.01
CA GLN A 8 14.43 1.12 -27.90
C GLN A 8 13.61 0.57 -26.73
N LYS A 9 13.71 -0.73 -26.47
CA LYS A 9 13.25 -1.32 -25.23
C LYS A 9 13.98 -0.58 -24.11
N LYS A 10 13.27 0.25 -23.32
CA LYS A 10 13.85 0.84 -22.12
C LYS A 10 14.39 -0.30 -21.28
N LEU A 11 15.67 -0.28 -20.95
CA LEU A 11 16.27 -1.19 -19.98
C LEU A 11 15.55 -1.06 -18.65
N PRO A 12 15.35 -2.17 -17.91
CA PRO A 12 14.75 -2.09 -16.58
C PRO A 12 15.62 -1.19 -15.69
N LEU A 13 14.95 -0.34 -14.92
CA LEU A 13 15.61 0.54 -13.96
C LEU A 13 16.35 -0.31 -12.90
N HIS A 14 17.48 0.20 -12.42
CA HIS A 14 18.13 -0.37 -11.24
C HIS A 14 17.14 -0.38 -10.06
N PRO A 15 17.12 -1.41 -9.18
CA PRO A 15 16.14 -1.50 -8.08
C PRO A 15 16.00 -0.24 -7.24
N SER A 16 17.10 0.44 -6.90
CA SER A 16 17.07 1.71 -6.15
C SER A 16 16.43 2.86 -6.94
N GLU A 17 16.68 2.94 -8.25
CA GLU A 17 16.07 3.95 -9.13
C GLU A 17 14.57 3.69 -9.29
N ARG A 18 14.18 2.43 -9.42
CA ARG A 18 12.77 2.03 -9.49
C ARG A 18 12.03 2.38 -8.20
N MET A 19 12.64 2.12 -7.02
CA MET A 19 12.05 2.48 -5.73
C MET A 19 11.87 4.00 -5.61
N HIS A 20 12.89 4.76 -5.98
CA HIS A 20 12.82 6.21 -5.99
C HIS A 20 11.70 6.73 -6.90
N ALA A 21 11.57 6.17 -8.10
CA ALA A 21 10.50 6.50 -9.04
C ALA A 21 9.10 6.19 -8.49
N LEU A 22 8.93 5.05 -7.78
CA LEU A 22 7.66 4.70 -7.11
C LEU A 22 7.31 5.71 -6.01
N ILE A 23 8.27 6.02 -5.14
CA ILE A 23 8.08 6.99 -4.06
C ILE A 23 7.68 8.37 -4.65
N GLN A 24 8.41 8.85 -5.66
CA GLN A 24 8.08 10.11 -6.32
C GLN A 24 6.69 10.10 -6.94
N ARG A 25 6.32 9.02 -7.64
CA ARG A 25 4.99 8.87 -8.27
C ARG A 25 3.88 8.98 -7.24
N VAL A 26 4.01 8.31 -6.10
CA VAL A 26 3.04 8.37 -5.00
C VAL A 26 3.00 9.78 -4.40
N CYS A 27 4.15 10.37 -4.06
CA CYS A 27 4.22 11.68 -3.43
C CYS A 27 3.65 12.81 -4.31
N GLN A 28 3.82 12.72 -5.62
CA GLN A 28 3.31 13.73 -6.56
C GLN A 28 1.80 13.63 -6.80
N ASN A 29 1.19 12.45 -6.60
CA ASN A 29 -0.19 12.18 -7.03
C ASN A 29 -1.12 11.75 -5.89
N SER A 30 -0.62 11.60 -4.67
CA SER A 30 -1.42 11.27 -3.48
C SER A 30 -0.97 12.09 -2.28
N PRO A 31 -1.75 13.08 -1.82
CA PRO A 31 -1.50 13.78 -0.56
C PRO A 31 -1.43 12.84 0.64
N THR A 32 -2.29 11.81 0.67
CA THR A 32 -2.26 10.77 1.71
C THR A 32 -0.98 9.96 1.66
N GLY A 33 -0.62 9.45 0.48
CA GLY A 33 0.61 8.69 0.29
C GLY A 33 1.86 9.51 0.60
N LYS A 34 1.90 10.77 0.14
CA LYS A 34 3.00 11.71 0.46
C LYS A 34 3.20 11.85 1.96
N SER A 35 2.12 12.16 2.70
CA SER A 35 2.20 12.35 4.17
C SER A 35 2.73 11.10 4.88
N ILE A 36 2.32 9.90 4.47
CA ILE A 36 2.77 8.64 5.06
C ILE A 36 4.24 8.39 4.73
N LEU A 37 4.62 8.51 3.46
CA LEU A 37 5.99 8.25 3.03
C LEU A 37 7.00 9.24 3.62
N GLU A 38 6.66 10.54 3.68
CA GLU A 38 7.52 11.54 4.30
C GLU A 38 7.75 11.26 5.79
N LYS A 39 6.72 10.86 6.54
CA LYS A 39 6.85 10.49 7.95
C LYS A 39 7.67 9.21 8.13
N SER A 40 7.39 8.18 7.33
CA SER A 40 8.12 6.92 7.36
C SER A 40 9.61 7.13 7.06
N LEU A 41 9.95 7.91 6.04
CA LEU A 41 11.32 8.22 5.64
C LEU A 41 12.05 9.13 6.65
N ASN A 42 11.42 10.25 7.03
CA ASN A 42 12.10 11.33 7.75
C ASN A 42 12.03 11.15 9.27
N GLU A 43 10.88 10.70 9.81
CA GLU A 43 10.70 10.55 11.26
C GLU A 43 11.10 9.16 11.74
N LYS A 44 10.68 8.10 11.00
CA LYS A 44 10.97 6.70 11.37
C LYS A 44 12.28 6.18 10.80
N ARG A 45 12.86 6.85 9.80
CA ARG A 45 14.07 6.40 9.12
C ARG A 45 13.92 5.02 8.48
N THR A 46 12.70 4.69 8.02
CA THR A 46 12.39 3.40 7.41
C THR A 46 13.14 3.25 6.09
N GLN A 47 13.75 2.09 5.90
CA GLN A 47 14.38 1.72 4.63
C GLN A 47 13.35 1.15 3.66
N PHE A 48 13.56 1.38 2.37
CA PHE A 48 12.69 0.87 1.31
C PHE A 48 13.54 0.12 0.29
N VAL A 49 13.24 -1.16 0.09
CA VAL A 49 14.01 -2.05 -0.78
C VAL A 49 13.10 -2.91 -1.66
N PHE A 50 13.66 -3.46 -2.73
CA PHE A 50 13.04 -4.54 -3.47
C PHE A 50 13.62 -5.88 -3.04
N ALA A 51 12.78 -6.93 -3.04
CA ALA A 51 13.18 -8.31 -2.85
C ALA A 51 12.46 -9.19 -3.88
N ASP A 52 13.13 -10.27 -4.31
CA ASP A 52 12.60 -11.22 -5.29
C ASP A 52 12.04 -12.49 -4.63
N ASP A 53 12.32 -12.69 -3.36
CA ASP A 53 12.09 -13.93 -2.59
C ASP A 53 10.94 -13.82 -1.59
N ILE A 54 10.23 -12.68 -1.53
CA ILE A 54 9.03 -12.54 -0.71
C ILE A 54 7.78 -12.98 -1.48
N LEU A 55 6.83 -13.66 -0.80
CA LEU A 55 5.57 -14.11 -1.41
C LEU A 55 4.55 -12.97 -1.62
N PRO A 56 4.30 -12.08 -0.63
CA PRO A 56 3.32 -10.99 -0.79
C PRO A 56 3.87 -9.88 -1.72
N LEU A 57 2.98 -8.93 -2.08
CA LEU A 57 3.39 -7.75 -2.85
C LEU A 57 4.40 -6.87 -2.09
N GLY A 58 4.28 -6.82 -0.77
CA GLY A 58 5.16 -6.09 0.11
C GLY A 58 5.07 -6.62 1.54
N VAL A 59 6.02 -6.22 2.36
CA VAL A 59 6.03 -6.49 3.80
C VAL A 59 6.84 -5.42 4.53
N TYR A 60 6.33 -4.93 5.65
CA TYR A 60 7.12 -4.18 6.62
C TYR A 60 7.72 -5.14 7.64
N ILE A 61 9.02 -5.07 7.83
CA ILE A 61 9.79 -5.90 8.78
C ILE A 61 10.20 -5.02 9.98
N PRO A 62 9.47 -5.07 11.11
CA PRO A 62 9.71 -4.17 12.24
C PRO A 62 11.13 -4.26 12.82
N SER A 63 11.69 -5.47 12.95
CA SER A 63 13.03 -5.71 13.49
C SER A 63 14.15 -5.06 12.67
N LEU A 64 13.93 -4.86 11.37
CA LEU A 64 14.86 -4.21 10.45
C LEU A 64 14.45 -2.78 10.12
N ASN A 65 13.28 -2.34 10.56
CA ASN A 65 12.65 -1.09 10.14
C ASN A 65 12.69 -0.90 8.63
N THR A 66 12.31 -1.93 7.89
CA THR A 66 12.45 -2.00 6.43
C THR A 66 11.12 -2.38 5.78
N VAL A 67 10.72 -1.61 4.78
CA VAL A 67 9.67 -1.98 3.82
C VAL A 67 10.32 -2.67 2.64
N SER A 68 9.91 -3.92 2.38
CA SER A 68 10.37 -4.71 1.24
C SER A 68 9.22 -4.90 0.26
N LEU A 69 9.43 -4.56 -1.01
CA LEU A 69 8.46 -4.76 -2.09
C LEU A 69 8.93 -5.88 -3.02
N ASN A 70 8.01 -6.72 -3.47
CA ASN A 70 8.32 -7.79 -4.40
C ASN A 70 8.55 -7.25 -5.81
N ALA A 71 9.79 -7.33 -6.29
CA ALA A 71 10.21 -6.77 -7.57
C ALA A 71 9.50 -7.39 -8.80
N ARG A 72 8.86 -8.55 -8.65
CA ARG A 72 8.16 -9.27 -9.73
C ARG A 72 6.82 -8.65 -10.11
N TYR A 73 6.25 -7.81 -9.25
CA TYR A 73 4.96 -7.17 -9.51
C TYR A 73 5.12 -5.84 -10.25
N SER A 74 4.05 -5.41 -10.87
CA SER A 74 4.01 -4.16 -11.64
C SER A 74 4.04 -2.93 -10.74
N ASP A 75 4.48 -1.80 -11.26
CA ASP A 75 4.46 -0.53 -10.53
C ASP A 75 3.04 -0.11 -10.15
N GLU A 76 2.05 -0.49 -10.96
CA GLU A 76 0.63 -0.23 -10.70
C GLU A 76 0.15 -0.96 -9.43
N ASP A 77 0.61 -2.19 -9.22
CA ASP A 77 0.29 -2.98 -8.02
C ASP A 77 1.06 -2.45 -6.81
N LEU A 78 2.31 -2.04 -7.02
CA LEU A 78 3.22 -1.66 -5.95
C LEU A 78 3.03 -0.23 -5.43
N CYS A 79 2.51 0.71 -6.22
CA CYS A 79 2.31 2.10 -5.76
C CYS A 79 1.44 2.20 -4.49
N SER A 80 0.29 1.52 -4.47
CA SER A 80 -0.58 1.55 -3.30
C SER A 80 -0.08 0.63 -2.17
N THR A 81 0.56 -0.50 -2.52
CA THR A 81 1.19 -1.40 -1.56
C THR A 81 2.31 -0.70 -0.79
N LEU A 82 3.12 0.13 -1.46
CA LEU A 82 4.15 0.95 -0.81
C LEU A 82 3.56 1.81 0.33
N VAL A 83 2.37 2.38 0.13
CA VAL A 83 1.69 3.18 1.16
C VAL A 83 1.20 2.31 2.32
N HIS A 84 0.70 1.12 2.02
CA HIS A 84 0.27 0.13 3.02
C HIS A 84 1.42 -0.25 3.95
N GLU A 85 2.54 -0.67 3.37
CA GLU A 85 3.71 -1.10 4.15
C GLU A 85 4.37 0.07 4.91
N ALA A 86 4.44 1.25 4.28
CA ALA A 86 4.90 2.44 4.96
C ALA A 86 3.98 2.86 6.12
N ARG A 87 2.67 2.57 6.04
CA ARG A 87 1.74 2.84 7.14
C ARG A 87 2.06 1.97 8.35
N HIS A 88 2.42 0.71 8.15
CA HIS A 88 2.85 -0.18 9.24
C HIS A 88 4.05 0.38 10.01
N SER A 89 5.01 1.02 9.35
CA SER A 89 6.16 1.64 10.04
C SER A 89 5.76 2.79 10.98
N LEU A 90 4.58 3.38 10.77
CA LEU A 90 4.05 4.46 11.61
C LEU A 90 3.15 3.97 12.75
N GLN A 91 2.73 2.71 12.69
CA GLN A 91 1.91 2.08 13.74
C GLN A 91 2.83 1.65 14.89
N GLY A 92 2.38 1.90 16.13
CA GLY A 92 3.12 1.48 17.29
C GLY A 92 3.11 -0.05 17.45
N HIS A 93 4.24 -0.62 17.84
CA HIS A 93 4.25 -2.01 18.30
C HIS A 93 3.66 -2.06 19.70
N ILE A 94 2.61 -2.85 19.88
CA ILE A 94 1.97 -3.03 21.20
C ILE A 94 2.40 -4.40 21.71
N GLU A 95 3.30 -4.39 22.70
CA GLU A 95 3.72 -5.60 23.39
C GLU A 95 2.73 -5.96 24.49
N GLY A 96 2.53 -7.26 24.70
CA GLY A 96 1.69 -7.79 25.78
C GLY A 96 0.23 -8.04 25.39
N GLY A 97 -0.57 -8.42 26.39
CA GLY A 97 -1.96 -8.82 26.20
C GLY A 97 -2.13 -10.32 25.88
N ASN A 98 -3.36 -10.80 26.01
CA ASN A 98 -3.71 -12.16 25.62
C ASN A 98 -3.86 -12.27 24.08
N LEU A 99 -3.96 -13.50 23.59
CA LEU A 99 -4.10 -13.78 22.15
C LEU A 99 -5.23 -12.97 21.50
N LYS A 100 -6.40 -12.89 22.16
CA LYS A 100 -7.56 -12.14 21.64
C LYS A 100 -7.27 -10.65 21.45
N SER A 101 -6.56 -10.05 22.41
CA SER A 101 -6.16 -8.63 22.31
C SER A 101 -5.15 -8.42 21.18
N ARG A 102 -4.19 -9.32 21.03
CA ARG A 102 -3.18 -9.25 19.96
C ARG A 102 -3.82 -9.37 18.58
N LEU A 103 -4.74 -10.34 18.39
CA LEU A 103 -5.50 -10.48 17.14
C LEU A 103 -6.29 -9.22 16.81
N LEU A 104 -6.98 -8.63 17.78
CA LEU A 104 -7.73 -7.39 17.55
C LEU A 104 -6.82 -6.22 17.16
N ILE A 105 -5.65 -6.10 17.79
CA ILE A 105 -4.66 -5.06 17.43
C ILE A 105 -4.17 -5.27 16.01
N ASN A 106 -3.75 -6.48 15.66
CA ASN A 106 -3.26 -6.80 14.31
C ASN A 106 -4.34 -6.49 13.25
N ARG A 107 -5.58 -6.96 13.45
CA ARG A 107 -6.70 -6.66 12.55
C ARG A 107 -6.94 -5.16 12.40
N THR A 108 -6.85 -4.41 13.49
CA THR A 108 -7.03 -2.96 13.47
C THR A 108 -5.93 -2.27 12.70
N GLN A 109 -4.68 -2.70 12.86
CA GLN A 109 -3.54 -2.19 12.13
C GLN A 109 -3.64 -2.48 10.63
N GLU A 110 -4.05 -3.68 10.26
CA GLU A 110 -4.29 -4.06 8.87
C GLU A 110 -5.43 -3.28 8.23
N ALA A 111 -6.56 -3.14 8.92
CA ALA A 111 -7.69 -2.36 8.44
C ALA A 111 -7.32 -0.89 8.23
N ASP A 112 -6.54 -0.31 9.14
CA ASP A 112 -6.02 1.05 9.04
C ASP A 112 -5.07 1.19 7.85
N ALA A 113 -4.07 0.32 7.72
CA ALA A 113 -3.13 0.34 6.60
C ALA A 113 -3.86 0.16 5.25
N LYS A 114 -4.85 -0.72 5.19
CA LYS A 114 -5.67 -0.96 3.99
C LYS A 114 -6.55 0.24 3.62
N ALA A 115 -7.12 0.93 4.59
CA ALA A 115 -7.89 2.14 4.34
C ALA A 115 -7.01 3.27 3.78
N PHE A 116 -5.79 3.45 4.30
CA PHE A 116 -4.84 4.42 3.76
C PHE A 116 -4.29 4.01 2.37
N GLN A 117 -4.08 2.72 2.12
CA GLN A 117 -3.77 2.19 0.80
C GLN A 117 -4.87 2.56 -0.21
N CYS A 118 -6.14 2.35 0.17
CA CYS A 118 -7.30 2.70 -0.63
C CYS A 118 -7.33 4.19 -0.96
N ALA A 119 -7.15 5.05 0.04
CA ALA A 119 -7.12 6.49 -0.15
C ALA A 119 -6.04 6.91 -1.15
N ALA A 120 -4.83 6.38 -1.01
CA ALA A 120 -3.73 6.71 -1.92
C ALA A 120 -4.02 6.24 -3.36
N ALA A 121 -4.52 5.02 -3.54
CA ALA A 121 -4.90 4.52 -4.86
C ALA A 121 -6.01 5.35 -5.50
N PHE A 122 -7.02 5.75 -4.72
CA PHE A 122 -8.10 6.62 -5.19
C PHE A 122 -7.63 8.01 -5.58
N GLU A 123 -6.75 8.64 -4.81
CA GLU A 123 -6.16 9.94 -5.11
C GLU A 123 -5.36 9.89 -6.43
N MET A 124 -4.64 8.80 -6.68
CA MET A 124 -3.86 8.57 -7.91
C MET A 124 -4.69 8.28 -9.15
N ARG A 125 -5.99 7.96 -9.04
CA ARG A 125 -6.83 7.45 -10.14
C ARG A 125 -6.92 8.32 -11.40
N LYS A 126 -6.75 9.63 -11.26
CA LYS A 126 -6.79 10.55 -12.40
C LYS A 126 -5.51 10.53 -13.22
N ALA A 127 -4.36 10.48 -12.56
CA ALA A 127 -3.05 10.47 -13.20
C ALA A 127 -2.59 9.04 -13.58
N TYR A 128 -2.94 8.07 -12.75
CA TYR A 128 -2.55 6.66 -12.89
C TYR A 128 -3.76 5.74 -12.65
N PRO A 129 -4.73 5.67 -13.59
CA PRO A 129 -5.98 4.92 -13.41
C PRO A 129 -5.73 3.42 -13.11
N LYS A 130 -4.69 2.84 -13.67
CA LYS A 130 -4.32 1.43 -13.44
C LYS A 130 -3.98 1.12 -11.97
N VAL A 131 -3.48 2.08 -11.19
CA VAL A 131 -3.25 1.90 -9.74
C VAL A 131 -4.57 1.68 -9.01
N TRP A 132 -5.59 2.48 -9.34
CA TRP A 132 -6.91 2.33 -8.77
C TRP A 132 -7.62 1.05 -9.23
N GLU A 133 -7.49 0.70 -10.50
CA GLU A 133 -8.04 -0.55 -11.06
C GLU A 133 -7.40 -1.77 -10.41
N SER A 134 -6.08 -1.75 -10.19
CA SER A 134 -5.38 -2.83 -9.48
C SER A 134 -5.89 -2.97 -8.04
N PHE A 135 -6.00 -1.87 -7.31
CA PHE A 135 -6.55 -1.90 -5.96
C PHE A 135 -8.00 -2.43 -5.94
N LYS A 136 -8.86 -1.99 -6.85
CA LYS A 136 -10.25 -2.48 -6.94
C LYS A 136 -10.34 -3.98 -7.18
N ARG A 137 -9.48 -4.54 -8.04
CA ARG A 137 -9.48 -6.00 -8.28
C ARG A 137 -9.23 -6.81 -7.03
N SER A 138 -8.34 -6.34 -6.17
CA SER A 138 -7.94 -7.07 -4.96
C SER A 138 -8.80 -6.74 -3.72
N SER A 139 -9.54 -5.62 -3.73
CA SER A 139 -10.17 -5.04 -2.53
C SER A 139 -11.48 -4.32 -2.87
N GLN A 140 -12.35 -4.97 -3.66
CA GLN A 140 -13.55 -4.36 -4.24
C GLN A 140 -14.51 -3.77 -3.18
N LYS A 141 -14.76 -4.48 -2.08
CA LYS A 141 -15.67 -4.01 -1.02
C LYS A 141 -15.14 -2.73 -0.38
N ILE A 142 -13.84 -2.70 -0.06
CA ILE A 142 -13.18 -1.55 0.55
C ILE A 142 -13.16 -0.36 -0.41
N ALA A 143 -12.85 -0.61 -1.68
CA ALA A 143 -12.87 0.41 -2.73
C ALA A 143 -14.26 1.04 -2.89
N SER A 144 -15.31 0.21 -2.96
CA SER A 144 -16.69 0.67 -3.09
C SER A 144 -17.16 1.48 -1.88
N ALA A 145 -16.79 1.07 -0.68
CA ALA A 145 -17.10 1.80 0.55
C ALA A 145 -16.42 3.17 0.56
N TYR A 146 -15.15 3.24 0.15
CA TYR A 146 -14.41 4.49 0.05
C TYR A 146 -15.03 5.44 -0.99
N GLU A 147 -15.31 4.94 -2.22
CA GLU A 147 -15.89 5.76 -3.30
C GLU A 147 -17.22 6.39 -2.90
N LYS A 148 -18.10 5.61 -2.27
CA LYS A 148 -19.42 6.07 -1.82
C LYS A 148 -19.36 7.28 -0.88
N GLU A 149 -18.33 7.35 -0.05
CA GLU A 149 -18.19 8.40 0.95
C GLU A 149 -17.16 9.48 0.57
N ALA A 150 -16.49 9.34 -0.59
CA ALA A 150 -15.42 10.24 -1.02
C ALA A 150 -15.86 11.69 -1.16
N GLU A 151 -17.11 11.94 -1.59
CA GLU A 151 -17.69 13.28 -1.71
C GLU A 151 -17.92 13.97 -0.37
N LYS A 152 -18.14 13.21 0.72
CA LYS A 152 -18.26 13.74 2.08
C LYS A 152 -16.91 14.10 2.71
N GLY A 153 -15.83 13.80 2.01
CA GLY A 153 -14.46 14.12 2.40
C GLY A 153 -13.66 12.90 2.86
N ARG A 154 -12.34 13.07 2.85
CA ARG A 154 -11.36 11.98 3.10
C ARG A 154 -11.59 11.26 4.43
N LYS A 155 -11.93 11.98 5.51
CA LYS A 155 -12.12 11.35 6.82
C LYS A 155 -13.30 10.37 6.84
N ALA A 156 -14.41 10.73 6.21
CA ALA A 156 -15.58 9.87 6.08
C ALA A 156 -15.25 8.62 5.24
N ALA A 157 -14.61 8.83 4.09
CA ALA A 157 -14.21 7.74 3.19
C ALA A 157 -13.22 6.76 3.85
N LEU A 158 -12.22 7.26 4.58
CA LEU A 158 -11.30 6.41 5.35
C LEU A 158 -12.02 5.59 6.42
N GLY A 159 -12.99 6.20 7.14
CA GLY A 159 -13.76 5.49 8.15
C GLY A 159 -14.58 4.33 7.57
N GLU A 160 -15.22 4.53 6.42
CA GLU A 160 -16.00 3.47 5.77
C GLU A 160 -15.10 2.39 5.12
N ALA A 161 -13.97 2.76 4.54
CA ALA A 161 -12.99 1.78 4.06
C ALA A 161 -12.44 0.91 5.20
N PHE A 162 -12.16 1.51 6.36
CA PHE A 162 -11.73 0.80 7.56
C PHE A 162 -12.80 -0.20 8.04
N LYS A 163 -14.06 0.20 8.12
CA LYS A 163 -15.17 -0.69 8.51
C LYS A 163 -15.35 -1.83 7.50
N ALA A 164 -15.30 -1.52 6.20
CA ALA A 164 -15.47 -2.50 5.14
C ALA A 164 -14.42 -3.62 5.17
N TRP A 165 -13.23 -3.37 5.76
CA TRP A 165 -12.22 -4.40 5.98
C TRP A 165 -12.73 -5.47 6.97
N PHE A 166 -13.37 -5.07 8.07
CA PHE A 166 -13.93 -6.00 9.06
C PHE A 166 -15.18 -6.73 8.56
N ASP A 167 -15.93 -6.12 7.65
CA ASP A 167 -17.11 -6.74 7.03
C ASP A 167 -16.73 -7.74 5.92
N ASP A 168 -15.46 -7.76 5.50
CA ASP A 168 -14.96 -8.72 4.52
C ASP A 168 -14.32 -9.92 5.21
N ARG A 169 -15.14 -11.00 5.38
CA ARG A 169 -14.70 -12.23 6.05
C ARG A 169 -13.45 -12.84 5.43
N ASP A 170 -13.27 -12.73 4.11
CA ASP A 170 -12.09 -13.27 3.43
C ASP A 170 -10.80 -12.60 3.92
N TYR A 171 -10.86 -11.32 4.31
CA TYR A 171 -9.74 -10.64 4.95
C TYR A 171 -9.55 -11.11 6.40
N VAL A 172 -10.62 -11.09 7.20
CA VAL A 172 -10.55 -11.45 8.63
C VAL A 172 -10.04 -12.88 8.81
N ASP A 173 -10.60 -13.84 8.07
CA ASP A 173 -10.25 -15.27 8.18
C ASP A 173 -8.80 -15.53 7.75
N ARG A 174 -8.30 -14.82 6.73
CA ARG A 174 -6.90 -14.93 6.29
C ARG A 174 -5.93 -14.51 7.38
N TYR A 175 -6.16 -13.34 8.00
CA TYR A 175 -5.29 -12.84 9.08
C TYR A 175 -5.42 -13.63 10.38
N ASP A 176 -6.49 -14.38 10.57
CA ASP A 176 -6.63 -15.29 11.71
C ASP A 176 -5.86 -16.60 11.53
N SER A 177 -5.68 -17.05 10.29
CA SER A 177 -4.93 -18.27 9.99
C SER A 177 -3.41 -18.07 10.05
N ASP A 178 -2.94 -16.82 9.91
CA ASP A 178 -1.53 -16.46 9.90
C ASP A 178 -1.01 -16.02 11.31
N ALA A 179 -1.87 -16.01 12.34
CA ALA A 179 -1.56 -15.54 13.71
C ALA A 179 -1.32 -16.69 14.68
#